data_9ca317b166bcc1380e97d3440edf0b91
#
_entry.id   9ca317b166bcc1380e97d3440edf0b91
#
_cell.length_a   1.000
_cell.length_b   1.000
_cell.length_c   1.000
_cell.angle_alpha   90.00
_cell.angle_beta   90.00
_cell.angle_gamma   90.00
#
_symmetry.space_group_name_H-M   'P 1'
#
loop_
_entity.id
_entity.type
_entity.pdbx_description
1 polymer ?
#
loop_
_entity_poly.entity_id
_entity_poly.type
_entity_poly.pdbx_seq_one_letter_code
_entity_poly.pdbx_strand_id
1 'polypeptide(L)'
;SDITQVPANKRDMGFVFQNYALFPHMTIFENVAYGLRIRGLSGDALASKVREGLAMVGLGNAEQRYPNQLSGGEQQRVALARVLVLRPKILLMDEPLSNLDAKLRLHMRTEIRRIQQDLRITCLYVTHDQKEALTMSDRIMVMNRGRIEQVGTPMELYEDPATPFVA
;
A
#
# COMPACT_ATOMS: atom_id res chain seq x y z
N SER A 1 5.09 -17.94 -12.46
CA SER A 1 6.39 -17.91 -13.18
C SER A 1 7.47 -17.37 -12.25
N ASP A 2 8.69 -17.90 -12.35
CA ASP A 2 9.84 -17.39 -11.61
C ASP A 2 10.23 -16.00 -12.16
N ILE A 3 10.35 -15.02 -11.27
CA ILE A 3 10.70 -13.63 -11.58
C ILE A 3 12.04 -13.21 -10.97
N THR A 4 12.83 -14.16 -10.45
CA THR A 4 14.08 -13.88 -9.74
C THR A 4 15.05 -13.06 -10.59
N GLN A 5 15.18 -13.37 -11.88
CA GLN A 5 16.06 -12.69 -12.82
C GLN A 5 15.41 -11.49 -13.53
N VAL A 6 14.12 -11.21 -13.27
CA VAL A 6 13.43 -10.08 -13.89
C VAL A 6 13.84 -8.79 -13.17
N PRO A 7 14.28 -7.72 -13.86
CA PRO A 7 14.56 -6.43 -13.25
C PRO A 7 13.36 -5.91 -12.47
N ALA A 8 13.58 -5.25 -11.32
CA ALA A 8 12.53 -4.82 -10.40
C ALA A 8 11.41 -4.00 -11.08
N ASN A 9 11.79 -3.08 -11.97
CA ASN A 9 10.86 -2.22 -12.71
C ASN A 9 9.98 -2.96 -13.74
N LYS A 10 10.28 -4.24 -14.04
CA LYS A 10 9.53 -5.08 -14.97
C LYS A 10 8.71 -6.18 -14.27
N ARG A 11 8.74 -6.25 -12.94
CA ARG A 11 8.06 -7.29 -12.16
C ARG A 11 6.56 -7.05 -11.97
N ASP A 12 6.03 -5.92 -12.43
CA ASP A 12 4.63 -5.52 -12.30
C ASP A 12 4.16 -5.51 -10.83
N MET A 13 5.06 -5.05 -9.95
CA MET A 13 4.83 -4.89 -8.52
C MET A 13 4.79 -3.41 -8.14
N GLY A 14 3.87 -3.06 -7.25
CA GLY A 14 3.81 -1.76 -6.61
C GLY A 14 4.43 -1.80 -5.23
N PHE A 15 5.09 -0.73 -4.79
CA PHE A 15 5.68 -0.62 -3.47
C PHE A 15 5.22 0.67 -2.77
N VAL A 16 4.74 0.54 -1.55
CA VAL A 16 4.41 1.66 -0.65
C VAL A 16 5.37 1.59 0.53
N PHE A 17 6.21 2.61 0.64
CA PHE A 17 7.21 2.73 1.70
C PHE A 17 6.62 3.31 2.98
N GLN A 18 7.23 3.04 4.13
CA GLN A 18 6.87 3.54 5.45
C GLN A 18 6.79 5.08 5.52
N ASN A 19 7.65 5.79 4.80
CA ASN A 19 7.70 7.26 4.73
C ASN A 19 6.94 7.84 3.53
N TYR A 20 6.08 7.02 2.89
CA TYR A 20 5.28 7.35 1.69
C TYR A 20 6.11 7.69 0.45
N ALA A 21 7.36 8.14 0.60
CA ALA A 21 8.31 8.51 -0.46
C ALA A 21 7.69 9.40 -1.57
N LEU A 22 6.86 10.37 -1.18
CA LEU A 22 6.31 11.36 -2.11
C LEU A 22 7.41 12.33 -2.54
N PHE A 23 7.32 12.79 -3.78
CA PHE A 23 8.20 13.82 -4.31
C PHE A 23 7.75 15.20 -3.80
N PRO A 24 8.50 15.86 -2.88
CA PRO A 24 8.02 17.06 -2.19
C PRO A 24 7.91 18.29 -3.09
N HIS A 25 8.63 18.31 -4.20
CA HIS A 25 8.67 19.38 -5.21
C HIS A 25 7.62 19.21 -6.32
N MET A 26 6.87 18.13 -6.30
CA MET A 26 5.81 17.81 -7.24
C MET A 26 4.44 18.00 -6.59
N THR A 27 3.46 18.46 -7.36
CA THR A 27 2.06 18.45 -6.93
C THR A 27 1.56 17.00 -6.73
N ILE A 28 0.38 16.86 -6.11
CA ILE A 28 -0.25 15.55 -5.93
C ILE A 28 -0.58 14.91 -7.27
N PHE A 29 -1.06 15.72 -8.23
CA PHE A 29 -1.27 15.26 -9.61
C PHE A 29 0.03 14.70 -10.21
N GLU A 30 1.14 15.41 -10.11
CA GLU A 30 2.43 15.02 -10.67
C GLU A 30 3.00 13.77 -9.99
N ASN A 31 2.85 13.65 -8.67
CA ASN A 31 3.22 12.45 -7.92
C ASN A 31 2.51 11.21 -8.45
N VAL A 32 1.18 11.29 -8.67
CA VAL A 32 0.40 10.16 -9.19
C VAL A 32 0.68 9.92 -10.67
N ALA A 33 0.86 10.99 -11.46
CA ALA A 33 1.16 10.91 -12.89
C ALA A 33 2.53 10.32 -13.20
N TYR A 34 3.48 10.37 -12.26
CA TYR A 34 4.89 10.05 -12.51
C TYR A 34 5.09 8.68 -13.14
N GLY A 35 4.56 7.64 -12.54
CA GLY A 35 4.68 6.27 -13.07
C GLY A 35 3.95 6.04 -14.40
N LEU A 36 2.82 6.74 -14.60
CA LEU A 36 2.08 6.69 -15.86
C LEU A 36 2.86 7.34 -17.01
N ARG A 37 3.55 8.47 -16.74
CA ARG A 37 4.43 9.12 -17.72
C ARG A 37 5.59 8.22 -18.14
N ILE A 38 6.22 7.52 -17.19
CA ILE A 38 7.28 6.55 -17.49
C ILE A 38 6.76 5.43 -18.40
N ARG A 39 5.48 5.05 -18.26
CA ARG A 39 4.82 4.07 -19.14
C ARG A 39 4.33 4.67 -20.48
N GLY A 40 4.66 5.93 -20.77
CA GLY A 40 4.36 6.61 -22.04
C GLY A 40 2.97 7.25 -22.13
N LEU A 41 2.20 7.33 -21.03
CA LEU A 41 0.93 8.04 -21.05
C LEU A 41 1.13 9.55 -21.00
N SER A 42 0.28 10.29 -21.75
CA SER A 42 0.29 11.75 -21.82
C SER A 42 -1.12 12.31 -22.11
N GLY A 43 -1.26 13.63 -22.06
CA GLY A 43 -2.50 14.33 -22.41
C GLY A 43 -3.72 13.93 -21.57
N ASP A 44 -4.89 13.92 -22.18
CA ASP A 44 -6.17 13.67 -21.49
C ASP A 44 -6.27 12.26 -20.89
N ALA A 45 -5.66 11.27 -21.53
CA ALA A 45 -5.62 9.89 -21.02
C ALA A 45 -4.84 9.80 -19.70
N LEU A 46 -3.73 10.53 -19.57
CA LEU A 46 -2.98 10.64 -18.32
C LEU A 46 -3.83 11.33 -17.24
N ALA A 47 -4.41 12.50 -17.58
CA ALA A 47 -5.22 13.27 -16.64
C ALA A 47 -6.43 12.48 -16.12
N SER A 48 -7.12 11.77 -16.99
CA SER A 48 -8.24 10.89 -16.63
C SER A 48 -7.83 9.82 -15.63
N LYS A 49 -6.72 9.10 -15.88
CA LYS A 49 -6.23 8.05 -14.97
C LYS A 49 -5.77 8.59 -13.63
N VAL A 50 -5.13 9.76 -13.59
CA VAL A 50 -4.72 10.40 -12.34
C VAL A 50 -5.95 10.76 -11.51
N ARG A 51 -6.98 11.35 -12.12
CA ARG A 51 -8.23 11.70 -11.42
C ARG A 51 -8.97 10.45 -10.92
N GLU A 52 -9.03 9.40 -11.74
CA GLU A 52 -9.58 8.10 -11.31
C GLU A 52 -8.86 7.58 -10.05
N GLY A 53 -7.52 7.59 -10.06
CA GLY A 53 -6.72 7.15 -8.92
C GLY A 53 -6.91 8.01 -7.67
N LEU A 54 -6.97 9.32 -7.81
CA LEU A 54 -7.21 10.24 -6.69
C LEU A 54 -8.65 10.11 -6.14
N ALA A 55 -9.63 9.93 -7.00
CA ALA A 55 -11.01 9.69 -6.59
C ALA A 55 -11.15 8.37 -5.81
N MET A 56 -10.45 7.31 -6.24
CA MET A 56 -10.44 5.99 -5.57
C MET A 56 -9.99 6.08 -4.10
N VAL A 57 -9.10 7.02 -3.78
CA VAL A 57 -8.59 7.25 -2.42
C VAL A 57 -9.23 8.47 -1.73
N GLY A 58 -10.30 9.04 -2.29
CA GLY A 58 -11.04 10.17 -1.71
C GLY A 58 -10.29 11.51 -1.73
N LEU A 59 -9.41 11.74 -2.71
CA LEU A 59 -8.58 12.94 -2.83
C LEU A 59 -8.76 13.69 -4.17
N GLY A 60 -9.93 13.59 -4.79
CA GLY A 60 -10.22 14.21 -6.09
C GLY A 60 -10.02 15.73 -6.15
N ASN A 61 -10.06 16.44 -5.01
CA ASN A 61 -9.89 17.89 -4.94
C ASN A 61 -8.45 18.32 -4.55
N ALA A 62 -7.50 17.39 -4.47
CA ALA A 62 -6.15 17.65 -3.98
C ALA A 62 -5.09 17.79 -5.09
N GLU A 63 -5.49 17.74 -6.36
CA GLU A 63 -4.57 17.66 -7.52
C GLU A 63 -3.44 18.70 -7.51
N GLN A 64 -3.77 19.94 -7.16
CA GLN A 64 -2.84 21.09 -7.23
C GLN A 64 -2.06 21.32 -5.93
N ARG A 65 -2.37 20.56 -4.87
CA ARG A 65 -1.64 20.66 -3.59
C ARG A 65 -0.27 19.99 -3.70
N TYR A 66 0.60 20.37 -2.77
CA TYR A 66 1.89 19.73 -2.55
C TYR A 66 1.83 18.79 -1.33
N PRO A 67 2.74 17.81 -1.22
CA PRO A 67 2.75 16.86 -0.09
C PRO A 67 2.76 17.53 1.29
N ASN A 68 3.49 18.63 1.46
CA ASN A 68 3.57 19.39 2.73
C ASN A 68 2.27 20.10 3.13
N GLN A 69 1.28 20.15 2.25
CA GLN A 69 -0.05 20.73 2.49
C GLN A 69 -1.09 19.66 2.89
N LEU A 70 -0.63 18.41 3.04
CA LEU A 70 -1.46 17.27 3.37
C LEU A 70 -1.15 16.71 4.76
N SER A 71 -2.19 16.20 5.44
CA SER A 71 -2.00 15.36 6.63
C SER A 71 -1.29 14.04 6.28
N GLY A 72 -0.69 13.37 7.27
CA GLY A 72 -0.01 12.09 7.07
C GLY A 72 -0.90 11.03 6.40
N GLY A 73 -2.19 10.94 6.80
CA GLY A 73 -3.13 10.02 6.15
C GLY A 73 -3.48 10.39 4.71
N GLU A 74 -3.53 11.68 4.37
CA GLU A 74 -3.70 12.12 2.98
C GLU A 74 -2.46 11.79 2.15
N GLN A 75 -1.26 12.01 2.70
CA GLN A 75 0.00 11.63 2.04
C GLN A 75 0.08 10.13 1.76
N GLN A 76 -0.35 9.31 2.71
CA GLN A 76 -0.43 7.86 2.53
C GLN A 76 -1.40 7.49 1.41
N ARG A 77 -2.60 8.09 1.37
CA ARG A 77 -3.56 7.86 0.29
C ARG A 77 -3.01 8.27 -1.07
N VAL A 78 -2.24 9.36 -1.16
CA VAL A 78 -1.54 9.72 -2.40
C VAL A 78 -0.51 8.66 -2.79
N ALA A 79 0.27 8.14 -1.83
CA ALA A 79 1.24 7.08 -2.10
C ALA A 79 0.55 5.80 -2.62
N LEU A 80 -0.60 5.44 -2.06
CA LEU A 80 -1.43 4.35 -2.57
C LEU A 80 -1.93 4.64 -3.98
N ALA A 81 -2.53 5.81 -4.24
CA ALA A 81 -3.03 6.19 -5.56
C ALA A 81 -1.92 6.13 -6.62
N ARG A 82 -0.71 6.65 -6.31
CA ARG A 82 0.48 6.62 -7.18
C ARG A 82 0.84 5.21 -7.65
N VAL A 83 0.64 4.22 -6.80
CA VAL A 83 0.92 2.82 -7.11
C VAL A 83 -0.26 2.17 -7.82
N LEU A 84 -1.48 2.38 -7.33
CA LEU A 84 -2.69 1.72 -7.82
C LEU A 84 -3.09 2.12 -9.24
N VAL A 85 -2.80 3.36 -9.68
CA VAL A 85 -3.04 3.80 -11.07
C VAL A 85 -2.27 2.99 -12.10
N LEU A 86 -1.17 2.35 -11.68
CA LEU A 86 -0.36 1.47 -12.50
C LEU A 86 -0.96 0.06 -12.63
N ARG A 87 -2.00 -0.26 -11.84
CA ARG A 87 -2.66 -1.58 -11.78
C ARG A 87 -1.66 -2.73 -11.61
N PRO A 88 -0.84 -2.71 -10.54
CA PRO A 88 0.15 -3.75 -10.30
C PRO A 88 -0.53 -5.09 -10.00
N LYS A 89 0.14 -6.21 -10.29
CA LYS A 89 -0.34 -7.55 -9.90
C LYS A 89 -0.15 -7.83 -8.42
N ILE A 90 0.89 -7.26 -7.83
CA ILE A 90 1.26 -7.42 -6.42
C ILE A 90 1.52 -6.05 -5.82
N LEU A 91 0.95 -5.80 -4.64
CA LEU A 91 1.20 -4.61 -3.84
C LEU A 91 2.02 -4.99 -2.60
N LEU A 92 3.18 -4.40 -2.46
CA LEU A 92 4.04 -4.53 -1.30
C LEU A 92 3.90 -3.29 -0.43
N MET A 93 3.59 -3.45 0.85
CA MET A 93 3.46 -2.36 1.82
C MET A 93 4.35 -2.64 3.04
N ASP A 94 5.30 -1.73 3.29
CA ASP A 94 6.23 -1.82 4.39
C ASP A 94 5.85 -0.83 5.49
N GLU A 95 5.28 -1.35 6.57
CA GLU A 95 4.77 -0.59 7.73
C GLU A 95 4.00 0.69 7.35
N PRO A 96 3.03 0.63 6.42
CA PRO A 96 2.45 1.83 5.83
C PRO A 96 1.67 2.69 6.84
N LEU A 97 1.26 2.14 7.99
CA LEU A 97 0.45 2.84 9.00
C LEU A 97 1.24 3.30 10.23
N SER A 98 2.54 3.02 10.30
CA SER A 98 3.37 3.27 11.50
C SER A 98 3.42 4.76 11.93
N ASN A 99 3.36 5.67 10.96
CA ASN A 99 3.48 7.13 11.19
C ASN A 99 2.13 7.83 11.45
N LEU A 100 1.03 7.07 11.64
CA LEU A 100 -0.30 7.61 11.85
C LEU A 100 -0.72 7.51 13.32
N ASP A 101 -1.52 8.49 13.78
CA ASP A 101 -2.21 8.38 15.07
C ASP A 101 -3.22 7.22 15.09
N ALA A 102 -3.61 6.79 16.30
CA ALA A 102 -4.45 5.59 16.48
C ALA A 102 -5.81 5.67 15.77
N LYS A 103 -6.46 6.85 15.76
CA LYS A 103 -7.77 7.04 15.11
C LYS A 103 -7.66 6.97 13.60
N LEU A 104 -6.67 7.67 13.05
CA LEU A 104 -6.42 7.69 11.61
C LEU A 104 -5.96 6.31 11.12
N ARG A 105 -5.13 5.61 11.90
CA ARG A 105 -4.68 4.24 11.62
C ARG A 105 -5.85 3.28 11.48
N LEU A 106 -6.82 3.32 12.39
CA LEU A 106 -8.02 2.48 12.32
C LEU A 106 -8.82 2.75 11.04
N HIS A 107 -9.03 4.02 10.69
CA HIS A 107 -9.72 4.39 9.46
C HIS A 107 -8.97 3.89 8.22
N MET A 108 -7.64 4.09 8.17
CA MET A 108 -6.83 3.69 7.03
C MET A 108 -6.74 2.16 6.84
N ARG A 109 -6.80 1.36 7.93
CA ARG A 109 -6.93 -0.10 7.83
C ARG A 109 -8.15 -0.49 7.01
N THR A 110 -9.30 0.07 7.34
CA THR A 110 -10.56 -0.22 6.64
C THR A 110 -10.49 0.20 5.17
N GLU A 111 -9.94 1.38 4.89
CA GLU A 111 -9.80 1.88 3.52
C GLU A 111 -8.85 1.02 2.67
N ILE A 112 -7.68 0.66 3.20
CA ILE A 112 -6.72 -0.19 2.49
C ILE A 112 -7.33 -1.56 2.21
N ARG A 113 -7.99 -2.18 3.20
CA ARG A 113 -8.65 -3.48 3.03
C ARG A 113 -9.74 -3.40 1.97
N ARG A 114 -10.59 -2.37 2.00
CA ARG A 114 -11.62 -2.13 0.99
C ARG A 114 -11.02 -2.03 -0.42
N ILE A 115 -10.00 -1.19 -0.60
CA ILE A 115 -9.33 -1.02 -1.90
C ILE A 115 -8.74 -2.34 -2.39
N GLN A 116 -8.08 -3.10 -1.53
CA GLN A 116 -7.50 -4.41 -1.85
C GLN A 116 -8.57 -5.41 -2.32
N GLN A 117 -9.72 -5.46 -1.65
CA GLN A 117 -10.84 -6.32 -2.01
C GLN A 117 -11.50 -5.89 -3.31
N ASP A 118 -11.79 -4.60 -3.49
CA ASP A 118 -12.42 -4.03 -4.68
C ASP A 118 -11.58 -4.30 -5.95
N LEU A 119 -10.26 -4.16 -5.83
CA LEU A 119 -9.33 -4.36 -6.94
C LEU A 119 -8.84 -5.82 -7.08
N ARG A 120 -9.12 -6.68 -6.10
CA ARG A 120 -8.65 -8.09 -6.05
C ARG A 120 -7.14 -8.22 -6.24
N ILE A 121 -6.36 -7.30 -5.67
CA ILE A 121 -4.90 -7.28 -5.77
C ILE A 121 -4.31 -8.18 -4.68
N THR A 122 -3.32 -8.99 -5.05
CA THR A 122 -2.49 -9.68 -4.06
C THR A 122 -1.65 -8.66 -3.31
N CYS A 123 -1.76 -8.64 -1.97
CA CYS A 123 -1.05 -7.70 -1.13
C CYS A 123 -0.13 -8.44 -0.14
N LEU A 124 1.13 -8.03 -0.08
CA LEU A 124 2.04 -8.39 0.99
C LEU A 124 2.20 -7.18 1.91
N TYR A 125 1.74 -7.34 3.15
CA TYR A 125 1.71 -6.28 4.15
C TYR A 125 2.68 -6.62 5.29
N VAL A 126 3.68 -5.77 5.52
CA VAL A 126 4.61 -5.91 6.63
C VAL A 126 4.17 -4.97 7.76
N THR A 127 4.03 -5.51 8.96
CA THR A 127 3.69 -4.74 10.17
C THR A 127 4.24 -5.43 11.42
N HIS A 128 4.49 -4.65 12.46
CA HIS A 128 4.75 -5.13 13.82
C HIS A 128 3.51 -5.02 14.72
N ASP A 129 2.39 -4.51 14.23
CA ASP A 129 1.13 -4.38 14.96
C ASP A 129 0.28 -5.65 14.74
N GLN A 130 0.12 -6.45 15.81
CA GLN A 130 -0.69 -7.68 15.78
C GLN A 130 -2.13 -7.43 15.36
N LYS A 131 -2.74 -6.29 15.81
CA LYS A 131 -4.13 -5.96 15.45
C LYS A 131 -4.27 -5.69 13.95
N GLU A 132 -3.26 -5.09 13.34
CA GLU A 132 -3.23 -4.93 11.87
C GLU A 132 -3.18 -6.27 11.18
N ALA A 133 -2.21 -7.11 11.56
CA ALA A 133 -2.05 -8.44 10.97
C ALA A 133 -3.35 -9.26 11.07
N LEU A 134 -3.95 -9.35 12.27
CA LEU A 134 -5.16 -10.15 12.51
C LEU A 134 -6.41 -9.63 11.80
N THR A 135 -6.53 -8.31 11.60
CA THR A 135 -7.75 -7.72 11.02
C THR A 135 -7.71 -7.52 9.50
N MET A 136 -6.52 -7.42 8.92
CA MET A 136 -6.36 -7.08 7.50
C MET A 136 -5.98 -8.27 6.63
N SER A 137 -5.41 -9.34 7.20
CA SER A 137 -4.79 -10.41 6.42
C SER A 137 -5.71 -11.63 6.27
N ASP A 138 -5.62 -12.28 5.11
CA ASP A 138 -6.23 -13.60 4.89
C ASP A 138 -5.30 -14.70 5.42
N ARG A 139 -3.98 -14.47 5.38
CA ARG A 139 -2.94 -15.31 5.98
C ARG A 139 -1.85 -14.45 6.58
N ILE A 140 -1.26 -14.92 7.67
CA ILE A 140 -0.20 -14.25 8.42
C ILE A 140 1.03 -15.15 8.44
N MET A 141 2.19 -14.56 8.23
CA MET A 141 3.50 -15.17 8.43
C MET A 141 4.15 -14.49 9.64
N VAL A 142 4.30 -15.22 10.74
CA VAL A 142 5.03 -14.74 11.91
C VAL A 142 6.51 -15.01 11.74
N MET A 143 7.32 -13.97 11.88
CA MET A 143 8.78 -14.05 11.71
C MET A 143 9.51 -13.64 12.98
N ASN A 144 10.58 -14.38 13.31
CA ASN A 144 11.45 -14.09 14.43
C ASN A 144 12.91 -14.25 14.00
N ARG A 145 13.73 -13.21 14.16
CA ARG A 145 15.17 -13.21 13.81
C ARG A 145 15.45 -13.78 12.42
N GLY A 146 14.65 -13.40 11.42
CA GLY A 146 14.81 -13.83 10.03
C GLY A 146 14.32 -15.25 9.72
N ARG A 147 13.67 -15.93 10.68
CA ARG A 147 13.08 -17.27 10.51
C ARG A 147 11.56 -17.18 10.57
N ILE A 148 10.91 -18.03 9.81
CA ILE A 148 9.45 -18.18 9.85
C ILE A 148 9.13 -19.11 11.03
N GLU A 149 8.35 -18.62 12.00
CA GLU A 149 7.86 -19.39 13.14
C GLU A 149 6.56 -20.14 12.79
N GLN A 150 5.63 -19.45 12.15
CA GLN A 150 4.35 -20.04 11.74
C GLN A 150 3.76 -19.26 10.56
N VAL A 151 2.99 -19.97 9.72
CA VAL A 151 2.17 -19.39 8.65
C VAL A 151 0.78 -19.98 8.74
N GLY A 152 -0.25 -19.13 8.91
CA GLY A 152 -1.64 -19.59 9.03
C GLY A 152 -2.62 -18.47 8.80
N THR A 153 -3.92 -18.79 8.94
CA THR A 153 -4.98 -17.79 9.05
C THR A 153 -4.90 -17.09 10.42
N PRO A 154 -5.51 -15.91 10.58
CA PRO A 154 -5.60 -15.25 11.90
C PRO A 154 -6.13 -16.18 13.02
N MET A 155 -7.14 -16.99 12.73
CA MET A 155 -7.73 -17.91 13.68
C MET A 155 -6.78 -19.05 14.08
N GLU A 156 -6.09 -19.66 13.11
CA GLU A 156 -5.09 -20.71 13.38
C GLU A 156 -3.95 -20.21 14.26
N LEU A 157 -3.47 -18.97 14.04
CA LEU A 157 -2.41 -18.40 14.87
C LEU A 157 -2.86 -18.10 16.29
N TYR A 158 -4.13 -17.73 16.46
CA TYR A 158 -4.72 -17.41 17.77
C TYR A 158 -5.07 -18.65 18.59
N GLU A 159 -5.65 -19.69 17.96
CA GLU A 159 -6.14 -20.88 18.63
C GLU A 159 -5.08 -21.97 18.82
N ASP A 160 -4.13 -22.08 17.86
CA ASP A 160 -3.10 -23.11 17.84
C ASP A 160 -1.70 -22.53 17.53
N PRO A 161 -1.16 -21.68 18.43
CA PRO A 161 0.16 -21.10 18.25
C PRO A 161 1.26 -22.18 18.34
N ALA A 162 2.11 -22.27 17.31
CA ALA A 162 3.15 -23.28 17.22
C ALA A 162 4.28 -23.11 18.26
N THR A 163 4.47 -21.90 18.76
CA THR A 163 5.51 -21.57 19.75
C THR A 163 5.01 -20.51 20.76
N PRO A 164 5.64 -20.40 21.95
CA PRO A 164 5.34 -19.32 22.89
C PRO A 164 5.60 -17.91 22.33
N PHE A 165 6.37 -17.79 21.27
CA PHE A 165 6.60 -16.51 20.58
C PHE A 165 5.41 -16.10 19.72
N VAL A 166 4.69 -17.07 19.17
CA VAL A 166 3.48 -16.82 18.34
C VAL A 166 2.27 -16.51 19.22
N ALA A 167 2.16 -17.16 20.40
CA ALA A 167 1.14 -16.92 21.42
C ALA A 167 1.25 -15.51 22.04
#